data_d726222241defd7f3771f22c2f9da3b2
#
_entry.id   d726222241defd7f3771f22c2f9da3b2
#
_cell.length_a   1.000
_cell.length_b   1.000
_cell.length_c   1.000
_cell.angle_alpha   90.00
_cell.angle_beta   90.00
_cell.angle_gamma   90.00
#
_symmetry.space_group_name_H-M   'P 1'
#
loop_
_entity.id
_entity.type
_entity.pdbx_description
1 polymer ?
#
loop_
_entity_poly.entity_id
_entity_poly.type
_entity_poly.pdbx_seq_one_letter_code
_entity_poly.pdbx_strand_id
1 'polypeptide(L)'
;MYLVVTRTFPPEVGGMQNLMWGLARSLSKLNLIKVFADYNEGHEEFDKTVSFSIERVSGIKILRKYRKASLINEYLNQNPKVSCIVADHWKSLELIKTNKKKICLIHSKE
;
A
#
# COMPACT_ATOMS: atom_id res chain seq x y z
N MET A 1 7.34 -12.07 -1.92
CA MET A 1 7.19 -10.60 -1.95
C MET A 1 5.80 -10.22 -1.48
N TYR A 2 5.72 -9.20 -0.65
CA TYR A 2 4.44 -8.70 -0.13
C TYR A 2 4.15 -7.32 -0.70
N LEU A 3 2.90 -7.07 -1.03
CA LEU A 3 2.43 -5.72 -1.34
C LEU A 3 1.73 -5.15 -0.13
N VAL A 4 2.05 -3.90 0.20
CA VAL A 4 1.36 -3.17 1.26
C VAL A 4 0.58 -2.05 0.58
N VAL A 5 -0.73 -2.04 0.77
CA VAL A 5 -1.62 -1.08 0.12
C VAL A 5 -2.27 -0.24 1.20
N THR A 6 -2.02 1.05 1.16
CA THR A 6 -2.54 1.95 2.19
C THR A 6 -2.93 3.29 1.58
N ARG A 7 -3.91 3.94 2.20
CA ARG A 7 -4.28 5.29 1.79
C ARG A 7 -3.38 6.31 2.47
N THR A 8 -2.96 6.01 3.71
CA THR A 8 -2.19 6.94 4.52
C THR A 8 -0.87 6.33 4.93
N PHE A 9 0.19 7.12 4.82
CA PHE A 9 1.54 6.66 5.13
C PHE A 9 2.38 7.88 5.49
N PRO A 10 3.45 7.73 6.28
CA PRO A 10 4.32 8.88 6.53
C PRO A 10 4.83 9.49 5.22
N PRO A 11 5.10 10.79 5.17
CA PRO A 11 5.35 11.70 6.30
C PRO A 11 4.10 12.25 6.97
N GLU A 12 2.92 11.94 6.47
CA GLU A 12 1.69 12.31 7.14
C GLU A 12 1.68 11.67 8.54
N VAL A 13 1.23 12.43 9.55
CA VAL A 13 1.29 11.99 10.94
C VAL A 13 -0.08 11.53 11.41
N GLY A 14 -0.11 10.40 12.12
CA GLY A 14 -1.34 9.87 12.69
C GLY A 14 -1.17 8.43 13.11
N GLY A 15 -2.20 7.88 13.77
CA GLY A 15 -2.14 6.50 14.28
C GLY A 15 -2.06 5.47 13.16
N MET A 16 -2.88 5.65 12.12
CA MET A 16 -2.89 4.70 11.01
C MET A 16 -1.58 4.77 10.22
N GLN A 17 -1.05 5.98 10.03
CA GLN A 17 0.23 6.16 9.36
C GLN A 17 1.35 5.44 10.09
N ASN A 18 1.38 5.58 11.41
CA ASN A 18 2.38 4.92 12.24
C ASN A 18 2.23 3.41 12.22
N LEU A 19 1.00 2.93 12.24
CA LEU A 19 0.72 1.50 12.18
C LEU A 19 1.21 0.90 10.87
N MET A 20 0.85 1.53 9.76
CA MET A 20 1.24 1.02 8.45
C MET A 20 2.75 1.11 8.24
N TRP A 21 3.38 2.17 8.77
CA TRP A 21 4.83 2.31 8.74
C TRP A 21 5.53 1.18 9.50
N GLY A 22 5.07 0.92 10.73
CA GLY A 22 5.61 -0.16 11.54
C GLY A 22 5.46 -1.51 10.88
N LEU A 23 4.29 -1.76 10.29
CA LEU A 23 4.01 -2.99 9.59
C LEU A 23 4.94 -3.17 8.38
N ALA A 24 5.04 -2.14 7.54
CA ALA A 24 5.89 -2.21 6.35
C ALA A 24 7.34 -2.46 6.74
N ARG A 25 7.82 -1.76 7.75
CA ARG A 25 9.19 -1.91 8.22
C ARG A 25 9.46 -3.33 8.74
N SER A 26 8.51 -3.89 9.49
CA SER A 26 8.64 -5.24 10.02
C SER A 26 8.63 -6.28 8.90
N LEU A 27 7.72 -6.12 7.95
CA LEU A 27 7.62 -7.06 6.82
C LEU A 27 8.86 -6.98 5.93
N SER A 28 9.45 -5.81 5.78
CA SER A 28 10.64 -5.65 4.94
C SER A 28 11.84 -6.42 5.46
N LYS A 29 11.83 -6.76 6.76
CA LYS A 29 12.90 -7.59 7.35
C LYS A 29 12.72 -9.06 7.03
N LEU A 30 11.53 -9.46 6.62
CA LEU A 30 11.21 -10.86 6.35
C LEU A 30 11.22 -11.19 4.86
N ASN A 31 10.92 -10.20 4.03
CA ASN A 31 10.79 -10.44 2.59
C ASN A 31 10.87 -9.11 1.85
N LEU A 32 10.95 -9.19 0.53
CA LEU A 32 10.81 -8.02 -0.31
C LEU A 32 9.40 -7.48 -0.17
N ILE A 33 9.27 -6.17 -0.09
CA ILE A 33 7.97 -5.52 -0.07
C ILE A 33 7.94 -4.35 -1.05
N LYS A 34 6.73 -4.02 -1.48
CA LYS A 34 6.46 -2.79 -2.20
C LYS A 34 5.22 -2.17 -1.59
N VAL A 35 5.26 -0.86 -1.35
CA VAL A 35 4.15 -0.12 -0.77
C VAL A 35 3.50 0.73 -1.86
N PHE A 36 2.17 0.65 -1.94
CA PHE A 36 1.38 1.56 -2.74
C PHE A 36 0.62 2.46 -1.75
N ALA A 37 0.90 3.74 -1.78
CA ALA A 37 0.31 4.71 -0.88
C ALA A 37 -0.20 5.90 -1.67
N ASP A 38 -1.14 6.63 -1.09
CA ASP A 38 -1.62 7.86 -1.71
C ASP A 38 -0.53 8.92 -1.66
N TYR A 39 -0.56 9.80 -2.66
CA TYR A 39 0.37 10.92 -2.72
C TYR A 39 0.21 11.79 -1.48
N ASN A 40 1.33 12.26 -0.96
CA ASN A 40 1.38 13.18 0.15
C ASN A 40 2.52 14.15 -0.11
N GLU A 41 2.25 15.43 0.06
CA GLU A 41 3.27 16.45 -0.17
C GLU A 41 4.44 16.25 0.80
N GLY A 42 5.66 16.37 0.29
CA GLY A 42 6.85 16.15 1.09
C GLY A 42 7.26 14.70 1.21
N HIS A 43 6.59 13.79 0.49
CA HIS A 43 6.88 12.36 0.60
C HIS A 43 8.31 12.01 0.14
N GLU A 44 8.87 12.79 -0.76
CA GLU A 44 10.18 12.47 -1.34
C GLU A 44 11.27 12.33 -0.27
N GLU A 45 11.27 13.23 0.70
CA GLU A 45 12.25 13.18 1.77
C GLU A 45 12.10 11.92 2.61
N PHE A 46 10.86 11.56 2.94
CA PHE A 46 10.60 10.35 3.70
C PHE A 46 10.92 9.10 2.88
N ASP A 47 10.50 9.08 1.62
CA ASP A 47 10.65 7.89 0.79
C ASP A 47 12.12 7.53 0.56
N LYS A 48 13.02 8.51 0.65
CA LYS A 48 14.44 8.26 0.54
C LYS A 48 15.03 7.57 1.76
N THR A 49 14.33 7.61 2.89
CA THR A 49 14.86 7.05 4.15
C THR A 49 14.59 5.57 4.30
N VAL A 50 13.73 4.99 3.46
CA VAL A 50 13.34 3.59 3.58
C VAL A 50 14.10 2.74 2.57
N SER A 51 14.24 1.45 2.90
CA SER A 51 14.95 0.50 2.05
C SER A 51 14.06 -0.19 1.01
N PHE A 52 12.75 -0.03 1.14
CA PHE A 52 11.81 -0.68 0.22
C PHE A 52 11.20 0.35 -0.72
N SER A 53 10.58 -0.15 -1.79
CA SER A 53 9.97 0.69 -2.81
C SER A 53 8.62 1.22 -2.35
N ILE A 54 8.37 2.50 -2.58
CA ILE A 54 7.07 3.13 -2.32
C ILE A 54 6.62 3.81 -3.60
N GLU A 55 5.42 3.45 -4.05
CA GLU A 55 4.81 4.12 -5.19
C GLU A 55 3.65 4.96 -4.68
N ARG A 56 3.71 6.27 -4.95
CA ARG A 56 2.69 7.22 -4.49
C ARG A 56 1.73 7.49 -5.63
N VAL A 57 0.44 7.35 -5.34
CA VAL A 57 -0.61 7.54 -6.34
C VAL A 57 -1.31 8.87 -6.09
N SER A 58 -1.25 9.75 -7.08
CA SER A 58 -1.88 11.06 -7.02
C SER A 58 -3.15 11.10 -7.85
N GLY A 59 -3.83 12.24 -7.83
CA GLY A 59 -5.00 12.47 -8.63
C GLY A 59 -6.19 12.91 -7.78
N ILE A 60 -7.31 13.18 -8.45
CA ILE A 60 -8.55 13.59 -7.80
C ILE A 60 -8.99 12.48 -6.86
N LYS A 61 -9.36 12.84 -5.64
CA LYS A 61 -9.67 11.87 -4.59
C LYS A 61 -10.66 10.79 -5.03
N ILE A 62 -11.70 11.16 -5.76
CA ILE A 62 -12.72 10.22 -6.22
C ILE A 62 -12.13 9.18 -7.18
N LEU A 63 -11.23 9.61 -8.08
CA LEU A 63 -10.65 8.75 -9.09
C LEU A 63 -9.39 8.03 -8.63
N ARG A 64 -8.79 8.49 -7.53
CA ARG A 64 -7.53 7.94 -7.04
C ARG A 64 -7.62 6.46 -6.70
N LYS A 65 -8.74 6.05 -6.13
CA LYS A 65 -8.98 4.66 -5.78
C LYS A 65 -8.90 3.75 -7.02
N TYR A 66 -9.52 4.17 -8.10
CA TYR A 66 -9.54 3.38 -9.34
C TYR A 66 -8.16 3.37 -9.98
N ARG A 67 -7.49 4.51 -9.96
CA ARG A 67 -6.14 4.61 -10.52
C ARG A 67 -5.17 3.72 -9.76
N LYS A 68 -5.23 3.75 -8.43
CA LYS A 68 -4.36 2.93 -7.60
C LYS A 68 -4.61 1.46 -7.85
N ALA A 69 -5.88 1.05 -7.92
CA ALA A 69 -6.23 -0.34 -8.19
C ALA A 69 -5.71 -0.79 -9.55
N SER A 70 -5.80 0.07 -10.55
CA SER A 70 -5.31 -0.24 -11.89
C SER A 70 -3.79 -0.47 -11.89
N LEU A 71 -3.06 0.39 -11.20
CA LEU A 71 -1.61 0.26 -11.09
C LEU A 71 -1.23 -1.02 -10.34
N ILE A 72 -1.95 -1.35 -9.29
CA ILE A 72 -1.69 -2.56 -8.52
C ILE A 72 -2.00 -3.80 -9.33
N ASN A 73 -3.14 -3.82 -10.04
CA ASN A 73 -3.49 -4.96 -10.87
C ASN A 73 -2.46 -5.20 -11.96
N GLU A 74 -1.96 -4.13 -12.57
CA GLU A 74 -0.90 -4.25 -13.56
C GLU A 74 0.38 -4.78 -12.94
N TYR A 75 0.73 -4.27 -11.76
CA TYR A 75 1.93 -4.74 -11.07
C TYR A 75 1.85 -6.22 -10.73
N LEU A 76 0.68 -6.68 -10.28
CA LEU A 76 0.46 -8.09 -9.96
C LEU A 76 0.61 -8.98 -11.19
N ASN A 77 0.13 -8.51 -12.33
CA ASN A 77 0.28 -9.26 -13.57
C ASN A 77 1.75 -9.39 -13.99
N GLN A 78 2.55 -8.38 -13.71
CA GLN A 78 3.95 -8.36 -14.09
C GLN A 78 4.86 -9.00 -13.06
N ASN A 79 4.36 -9.23 -11.85
CA ASN A 79 5.18 -9.73 -10.74
C ASN A 79 4.51 -10.91 -10.05
N PRO A 80 4.55 -12.10 -10.66
CA PRO A 80 3.90 -13.28 -10.09
C PRO A 80 4.50 -13.73 -8.75
N LYS A 81 5.66 -13.20 -8.37
CA LYS A 81 6.30 -13.53 -7.10
C LYS A 81 5.59 -12.91 -5.89
N VAL A 82 4.64 -12.01 -6.11
CA VAL A 82 3.85 -11.47 -5.02
C VAL A 82 3.00 -12.60 -4.44
N SER A 83 3.12 -12.82 -3.14
CA SER A 83 2.40 -13.90 -2.46
C SER A 83 1.23 -13.41 -1.62
N CYS A 84 1.26 -12.15 -1.18
CA CYS A 84 0.27 -11.65 -0.27
C CYS A 84 0.13 -10.14 -0.41
N ILE A 85 -1.10 -9.65 -0.24
CA ILE A 85 -1.41 -8.22 -0.26
C ILE A 85 -1.95 -7.85 1.11
N VAL A 86 -1.31 -6.89 1.76
CA VAL A 86 -1.70 -6.44 3.09
C VAL A 86 -2.19 -5.00 2.98
N ALA A 87 -3.39 -4.74 3.45
CA ALA A 87 -4.00 -3.43 3.31
C ALA A 87 -4.42 -2.84 4.65
N ASP A 88 -4.51 -1.52 4.69
CA ASP A 88 -4.97 -0.80 5.86
C ASP A 88 -6.48 -1.01 6.10
N HIS A 89 -7.25 -1.09 5.02
CA HIS A 89 -8.70 -1.19 5.11
C HIS A 89 -9.22 -2.03 3.95
N TRP A 90 -10.35 -2.72 4.17
CA TRP A 90 -10.92 -3.59 3.14
C TRP A 90 -11.25 -2.85 1.84
N LYS A 91 -11.59 -1.57 1.96
CA LYS A 91 -11.89 -0.76 0.77
C LYS A 91 -10.69 -0.60 -0.15
N SER A 92 -9.49 -0.68 0.41
CA SER A 92 -8.27 -0.61 -0.39
C SER A 92 -8.08 -1.86 -1.25
N LEU A 93 -8.76 -2.94 -0.91
CA LEU A 93 -8.67 -4.22 -1.63
C LEU A 93 -9.79 -4.44 -2.64
N GLU A 94 -10.85 -3.65 -2.58
CA GLU A 94 -12.10 -3.87 -3.33
C GLU A 94 -11.90 -4.09 -4.81
N LEU A 95 -11.06 -3.28 -5.41
CA LEU A 95 -10.88 -3.27 -6.86
C LEU A 95 -9.64 -4.02 -7.30
N ILE A 96 -8.94 -4.66 -6.38
CA ILE A 96 -7.76 -5.45 -6.71
C ILE A 96 -8.21 -6.85 -7.09
N LYS A 97 -7.93 -7.23 -8.33
CA LYS A 97 -8.36 -8.51 -8.88
C LYS A 97 -7.19 -9.49 -8.86
N THR A 98 -7.22 -10.39 -7.91
CA THR A 98 -6.17 -11.40 -7.78
C THR A 98 -6.69 -12.56 -6.93
N ASN A 99 -6.10 -13.74 -7.16
CA ASN A 99 -6.35 -14.89 -6.29
C ASN A 99 -5.28 -15.02 -5.22
N LYS A 100 -4.36 -14.07 -5.13
CA LYS A 100 -3.36 -14.05 -4.07
C LYS A 100 -4.03 -13.77 -2.73
N LYS A 101 -3.37 -14.14 -1.65
CA LYS A 101 -3.90 -13.92 -0.31
C LYS A 101 -4.01 -12.43 -0.01
N LYS A 102 -5.12 -12.02 0.56
CA LYS A 102 -5.36 -10.63 0.97
C LYS A 102 -5.58 -10.58 2.47
N ILE A 103 -4.87 -9.66 3.12
CA ILE A 103 -5.00 -9.44 4.56
C ILE A 103 -5.38 -7.99 4.78
N CYS A 104 -6.39 -7.76 5.59
CA CYS A 104 -6.90 -6.44 5.90
C CYS A 104 -6.75 -6.19 7.40
N LEU A 105 -6.11 -5.08 7.77
CA LEU A 105 -5.88 -4.77 9.18
C LEU A 105 -7.12 -4.25 9.87
N ILE A 106 -7.92 -3.44 9.16
CA ILE A 106 -9.15 -2.88 9.70
C ILE A 106 -10.30 -3.30 8.82
N HIS A 107 -11.25 -3.98 9.42
CA HIS A 107 -12.44 -4.45 8.74
C HIS A 107 -13.65 -3.91 9.48
N SER A 108 -14.02 -2.68 9.15
CA SER A 108 -15.15 -1.99 9.77
C SER A 108 -16.42 -2.28 9.01
N LYS A 109 -17.52 -2.38 9.73
CA LYS A 109 -18.84 -2.58 9.15
C LYS A 109 -19.65 -1.30 9.06
N GLU A 110 -19.17 -0.24 9.64
CA GLU A 110 -19.87 1.05 9.56
C GLU A 110 -19.76 1.69 8.22
#